data_19fa6dc25e272570c796e6255d14193a
#
_entry.id   19fa6dc25e272570c796e6255d14193a
#
_cell.length_a   1.000
_cell.length_b   1.000
_cell.length_c   1.000
_cell.angle_alpha   90.00
_cell.angle_beta   90.00
_cell.angle_gamma   90.00
#
_symmetry.space_group_name_H-M   'P 1'
#
loop_
_entity.id
_entity.type
_entity.pdbx_description
1 polymer ?
#
loop_
_entity_poly.entity_id
_entity_poly.type
_entity_poly.pdbx_seq_one_letter_code
_entity_poly.pdbx_strand_id
1 'polypeptide(L)'
;PYPLLAQKLSQAPLTCSPGECYGYQNIAFSLVGDMVFATTGDFYAHQVEKRIFHPLGMFGATFGRDELEASPSWARPHVRSGGTWVPVRPKENYYRVPPAAGVNASARDMAQWLIAQMGHRPDVLPPELLAEVQAPQVETPGEIRGSGWRGERLRAAHYALGWRVYDYAGHTLVFHGGAVQGYRALAGFVPERGVGIVVLWNSESTVPWGLLPVTMDRALGLPRKDWLAPPAPARRRR
;
A
#
# COMPACT_ATOMS: atom_id res chain seq x y z
N PRO A 1 3.58 21.62 -10.13
CA PRO A 1 2.27 21.51 -9.51
C PRO A 1 1.47 20.37 -10.14
N TYR A 2 0.54 19.75 -9.39
CA TYR A 2 -0.30 18.65 -9.86
C TYR A 2 -1.04 18.96 -11.19
N PRO A 3 -1.68 20.11 -11.39
CA PRO A 3 -2.35 20.42 -12.66
C PRO A 3 -1.44 20.31 -13.90
N LEU A 4 -0.19 20.73 -13.79
CA LEU A 4 0.78 20.61 -14.88
C LEU A 4 1.16 19.14 -15.14
N LEU A 5 1.24 18.33 -14.09
CA LEU A 5 1.52 16.89 -14.22
C LEU A 5 0.34 16.14 -14.83
N ALA A 6 -0.89 16.48 -14.42
CA ALA A 6 -2.11 15.93 -15.00
C ALA A 6 -2.25 16.27 -16.49
N GLN A 7 -1.93 17.51 -16.87
CA GLN A 7 -1.89 17.92 -18.28
C GLN A 7 -0.86 17.12 -19.10
N LYS A 8 0.33 16.87 -18.54
CA LYS A 8 1.37 16.07 -19.20
C LYS A 8 1.00 14.59 -19.32
N LEU A 9 0.09 14.09 -18.47
CA LEU A 9 -0.34 12.71 -18.53
C LEU A 9 -0.99 12.35 -19.86
N SER A 10 -1.72 13.28 -20.49
CA SER A 10 -2.34 13.10 -21.82
C SER A 10 -1.31 12.86 -22.93
N GLN A 11 -0.05 13.24 -22.70
CA GLN A 11 1.05 13.06 -23.65
C GLN A 11 1.89 11.81 -23.37
N ALA A 12 1.63 11.14 -22.25
CA ALA A 12 2.35 9.92 -21.89
C ALA A 12 1.90 8.75 -22.78
N PRO A 13 2.83 7.97 -23.36
CA PRO A 13 2.45 6.82 -24.15
C PRO A 13 1.76 5.78 -23.26
N LEU A 14 0.71 5.16 -23.78
CA LEU A 14 0.10 4.01 -23.14
C LEU A 14 1.04 2.80 -23.24
N THR A 15 1.15 2.05 -22.15
CA THR A 15 1.95 0.82 -22.10
C THR A 15 1.24 -0.33 -22.81
N CYS A 16 -0.09 -0.29 -22.85
CA CYS A 16 -0.99 -1.24 -23.50
C CYS A 16 -2.33 -0.55 -23.77
N SER A 17 -3.26 -1.23 -24.44
CA SER A 17 -4.63 -0.74 -24.57
C SER A 17 -5.31 -0.66 -23.21
N PRO A 18 -6.25 0.27 -22.99
CA PRO A 18 -6.99 0.37 -21.74
C PRO A 18 -7.66 -0.96 -21.35
N GLY A 19 -7.43 -1.40 -20.12
CA GLY A 19 -7.96 -2.66 -19.60
C GLY A 19 -7.08 -3.90 -19.83
N GLU A 20 -6.05 -3.83 -20.65
CA GLU A 20 -5.22 -5.00 -21.02
C GLU A 20 -4.02 -5.22 -20.08
N CYS A 21 -3.55 -4.20 -19.40
CA CYS A 21 -2.43 -4.37 -18.50
C CYS A 21 -2.46 -3.39 -17.31
N TYR A 22 -1.63 -3.68 -16.31
CA TYR A 22 -1.42 -2.87 -15.16
C TYR A 22 -0.24 -1.90 -15.36
N GLY A 23 -0.50 -0.60 -15.21
CA GLY A 23 0.51 0.45 -15.20
C GLY A 23 0.39 1.31 -13.94
N TYR A 24 1.31 1.18 -12.98
CA TYR A 24 1.30 1.96 -11.75
C TYR A 24 1.68 3.42 -12.03
N GLN A 25 0.74 4.35 -11.79
CA GLN A 25 0.97 5.78 -12.06
C GLN A 25 0.26 6.66 -11.03
N ASN A 26 1.05 7.28 -10.14
CA ASN A 26 0.52 8.10 -9.04
C ASN A 26 -0.29 9.31 -9.51
N ILE A 27 0.10 9.95 -10.62
CA ILE A 27 -0.62 11.12 -11.13
C ILE A 27 -1.97 10.71 -11.72
N ALA A 28 -2.02 9.61 -12.47
CA ALA A 28 -3.28 9.06 -12.98
C ALA A 28 -4.22 8.66 -11.84
N PHE A 29 -3.70 7.98 -10.82
CA PHE A 29 -4.48 7.61 -9.65
C PHE A 29 -4.99 8.83 -8.87
N SER A 30 -4.25 9.93 -8.89
CA SER A 30 -4.63 11.17 -8.20
C SER A 30 -5.84 11.88 -8.84
N LEU A 31 -6.23 11.53 -10.08
CA LEU A 31 -7.47 12.01 -10.69
C LEU A 31 -8.72 11.58 -9.90
N VAL A 32 -8.62 10.55 -9.08
CA VAL A 32 -9.69 10.18 -8.12
C VAL A 32 -10.04 11.36 -7.21
N GLY A 33 -9.06 12.18 -6.81
CA GLY A 33 -9.31 13.39 -6.03
C GLY A 33 -10.16 14.43 -6.77
N ASP A 34 -9.91 14.63 -8.07
CA ASP A 34 -10.70 15.52 -8.91
C ASP A 34 -12.13 14.98 -9.10
N MET A 35 -12.29 13.66 -9.26
CA MET A 35 -13.61 13.00 -9.35
C MET A 35 -14.41 13.16 -8.06
N VAL A 36 -13.75 12.97 -6.90
CA VAL A 36 -14.38 13.18 -5.59
C VAL A 36 -14.83 14.63 -5.44
N PHE A 37 -13.99 15.59 -5.79
CA PHE A 37 -14.35 17.00 -5.73
C PHE A 37 -15.51 17.35 -6.68
N ALA A 38 -15.47 16.85 -7.90
CA ALA A 38 -16.54 17.10 -8.89
C ALA A 38 -17.89 16.52 -8.46
N THR A 39 -17.90 15.43 -7.71
CA THR A 39 -19.14 14.74 -7.28
C THR A 39 -19.68 15.21 -5.93
N THR A 40 -18.78 15.68 -5.05
CA THR A 40 -19.16 16.03 -3.66
C THR A 40 -19.05 17.53 -3.34
N GLY A 41 -18.32 18.29 -4.14
CA GLY A 41 -17.98 19.69 -3.85
C GLY A 41 -16.93 19.83 -2.72
N ASP A 42 -16.32 18.73 -2.27
CA ASP A 42 -15.43 18.73 -1.12
C ASP A 42 -14.11 18.00 -1.44
N PHE A 43 -13.05 18.38 -0.73
CA PHE A 43 -11.70 17.84 -0.97
C PHE A 43 -11.59 16.38 -0.56
N TYR A 44 -10.78 15.62 -1.31
CA TYR A 44 -10.53 14.20 -1.10
C TYR A 44 -10.15 13.87 0.36
N ALA A 45 -9.22 14.63 0.96
CA ALA A 45 -8.80 14.40 2.34
C ALA A 45 -9.97 14.48 3.33
N HIS A 46 -10.81 15.53 3.23
CA HIS A 46 -12.01 15.68 4.06
C HIS A 46 -13.00 14.53 3.88
N GLN A 47 -13.20 14.08 2.63
CA GLN A 47 -14.09 12.94 2.37
C GLN A 47 -13.57 11.66 2.99
N VAL A 48 -12.25 11.42 2.93
CA VAL A 48 -11.63 10.25 3.58
C VAL A 48 -11.72 10.35 5.10
N GLU A 49 -11.42 11.50 5.68
CA GLU A 49 -11.55 11.71 7.13
C GLU A 49 -12.98 11.48 7.61
N LYS A 50 -13.95 12.08 6.94
CA LYS A 50 -15.36 12.01 7.30
C LYS A 50 -15.96 10.63 7.11
N ARG A 51 -15.63 9.94 6.00
CA ARG A 51 -16.29 8.68 5.61
C ARG A 51 -15.52 7.43 6.05
N ILE A 52 -14.23 7.55 6.34
CA ILE A 52 -13.35 6.41 6.65
C ILE A 52 -12.70 6.60 8.02
N PHE A 53 -11.86 7.63 8.20
CA PHE A 53 -11.04 7.72 9.41
C PHE A 53 -11.90 7.83 10.68
N HIS A 54 -12.82 8.80 10.73
CA HIS A 54 -13.66 9.01 11.89
C HIS A 54 -14.59 7.83 12.19
N PRO A 55 -15.35 7.30 11.21
CA PRO A 55 -16.21 6.14 11.46
C PRO A 55 -15.45 4.89 11.89
N LEU A 56 -14.23 4.69 11.40
CA LEU A 56 -13.38 3.55 11.80
C LEU A 56 -12.62 3.78 13.11
N GLY A 57 -12.69 4.97 13.71
CA GLY A 57 -11.92 5.30 14.91
C GLY A 57 -10.42 5.47 14.66
N MET A 58 -10.02 5.83 13.45
CA MET A 58 -8.64 6.11 13.05
C MET A 58 -8.26 7.56 13.41
N PHE A 59 -8.39 7.92 14.68
CA PHE A 59 -8.23 9.31 15.14
C PHE A 59 -6.79 9.84 15.11
N GLY A 60 -5.81 8.97 14.91
CA GLY A 60 -4.42 9.35 14.68
C GLY A 60 -4.06 9.51 13.21
N ALA A 61 -4.98 9.21 12.29
CA ALA A 61 -4.74 9.32 10.86
C ALA A 61 -5.01 10.75 10.37
N THR A 62 -4.11 11.30 9.56
CA THR A 62 -4.18 12.66 9.00
C THR A 62 -3.65 12.70 7.57
N PHE A 63 -3.83 13.83 6.92
CA PHE A 63 -3.18 14.15 5.66
C PHE A 63 -2.25 15.37 5.84
N GLY A 64 -1.17 15.38 5.08
CA GLY A 64 -0.28 16.52 5.04
C GLY A 64 0.97 16.37 5.89
N ARG A 65 2.04 17.04 5.46
CA ARG A 65 3.32 17.03 6.17
C ARG A 65 3.25 17.81 7.48
N ASP A 66 2.58 18.95 7.48
CA ASP A 66 2.50 19.83 8.64
C ASP A 66 1.72 19.13 9.77
N GLU A 67 0.65 18.39 9.44
CA GLU A 67 -0.09 17.55 10.38
C GLU A 67 0.79 16.41 10.95
N LEU A 68 1.63 15.79 10.10
CA LEU A 68 2.59 14.80 10.59
C LEU A 68 3.57 15.42 11.59
N GLU A 69 4.19 16.56 11.22
CA GLU A 69 5.20 17.23 12.04
C GLU A 69 4.62 17.86 13.32
N ALA A 70 3.33 18.20 13.33
CA ALA A 70 2.61 18.70 14.51
C ALA A 70 2.28 17.59 15.53
N SER A 71 2.29 16.33 15.11
CA SER A 71 2.05 15.21 16.02
C SER A 71 3.14 15.11 17.09
N PRO A 72 2.79 14.95 18.38
CA PRO A 72 3.76 14.82 19.44
C PRO A 72 4.57 13.52 19.39
N SER A 73 4.10 12.55 18.59
CA SER A 73 4.73 11.22 18.45
C SER A 73 4.69 10.77 16.99
N TRP A 74 5.66 11.21 16.21
CA TRP A 74 5.82 10.76 14.84
C TRP A 74 7.23 10.19 14.60
N ALA A 75 7.31 9.15 13.80
CA ALA A 75 8.58 8.52 13.45
C ALA A 75 9.28 9.32 12.36
N ARG A 76 10.52 9.77 12.58
CA ARG A 76 11.32 10.49 11.59
C ARG A 76 11.79 9.54 10.49
N PRO A 77 11.68 9.92 9.19
CA PRO A 77 12.13 9.07 8.10
C PRO A 77 13.67 9.01 8.05
N HIS A 78 14.19 7.83 7.70
CA HIS A 78 15.65 7.62 7.60
C HIS A 78 16.03 7.09 6.22
N VAL A 79 17.07 7.68 5.66
CA VAL A 79 17.71 7.22 4.42
C VAL A 79 19.12 6.70 4.70
N ARG A 80 19.65 5.90 3.79
CA ARG A 80 21.01 5.40 3.91
C ARG A 80 22.00 6.41 3.33
N SER A 81 22.99 6.82 4.12
CA SER A 81 24.06 7.72 3.72
C SER A 81 25.37 7.31 4.39
N GLY A 82 26.44 7.16 3.61
CA GLY A 82 27.76 6.75 4.15
C GLY A 82 27.74 5.44 4.94
N GLY A 83 26.85 4.48 4.61
CA GLY A 83 26.70 3.21 5.32
C GLY A 83 25.86 3.25 6.59
N THR A 84 25.41 4.41 7.04
CA THR A 84 24.58 4.63 8.23
C THR A 84 23.16 5.08 7.88
N TRP A 85 22.22 4.99 8.83
CA TRP A 85 20.89 5.54 8.72
C TRP A 85 20.89 6.97 9.25
N VAL A 86 20.47 7.93 8.42
CA VAL A 86 20.38 9.34 8.79
C VAL A 86 18.94 9.83 8.67
N PRO A 87 18.43 10.60 9.66
CA PRO A 87 17.10 11.16 9.59
C PRO A 87 17.05 12.26 8.53
N VAL A 88 15.92 12.33 7.82
CA VAL A 88 15.63 13.40 6.86
C VAL A 88 14.27 14.01 7.17
N ARG A 89 13.99 15.18 6.59
CA ARG A 89 12.64 15.76 6.65
C ARG A 89 11.76 15.12 5.57
N PRO A 90 10.47 14.83 5.86
CA PRO A 90 9.53 14.35 4.86
C PRO A 90 9.40 15.29 3.66
N LYS A 91 9.39 14.75 2.44
CA LYS A 91 9.24 15.56 1.24
C LYS A 91 7.79 15.99 1.03
N GLU A 92 7.59 17.28 0.81
CA GLU A 92 6.28 17.89 0.53
C GLU A 92 5.58 17.34 -0.72
N ASN A 93 6.34 16.95 -1.73
CA ASN A 93 5.77 16.51 -3.01
C ASN A 93 4.87 15.28 -2.90
N TYR A 94 5.07 14.40 -1.90
CA TYR A 94 4.18 13.25 -1.68
C TYR A 94 2.79 13.66 -1.17
N TYR A 95 2.71 14.77 -0.44
CA TYR A 95 1.46 15.30 0.10
C TYR A 95 0.63 16.12 -0.91
N ARG A 96 1.19 16.35 -2.10
CA ARG A 96 0.50 17.05 -3.20
C ARG A 96 -0.33 16.16 -4.09
N VAL A 97 -0.35 14.87 -3.82
CA VAL A 97 -1.11 13.85 -4.54
C VAL A 97 -1.88 12.95 -3.55
N PRO A 98 -2.81 13.51 -2.77
CA PRO A 98 -3.45 12.81 -1.64
C PRO A 98 -4.06 11.44 -1.97
N PRO A 99 -4.72 11.23 -3.15
CA PRO A 99 -5.26 9.91 -3.48
C PRO A 99 -4.20 8.82 -3.70
N ALA A 100 -2.97 9.21 -4.07
CA ALA A 100 -1.88 8.28 -4.33
C ALA A 100 -0.89 8.16 -3.18
N ALA A 101 -0.76 9.22 -2.36
CA ALA A 101 0.13 9.28 -1.21
C ALA A 101 -0.33 10.39 -0.25
N GLY A 102 0.18 10.41 0.98
CA GLY A 102 -0.07 11.55 1.89
C GLY A 102 -0.85 11.22 3.15
N VAL A 103 -1.33 9.99 3.31
CA VAL A 103 -1.89 9.53 4.58
C VAL A 103 -0.76 9.34 5.59
N ASN A 104 -0.92 9.95 6.76
CA ASN A 104 -0.16 9.63 7.96
C ASN A 104 -1.04 8.76 8.83
N ALA A 105 -0.54 7.67 9.37
CA ALA A 105 -1.31 6.79 10.23
C ALA A 105 -0.41 6.02 11.19
N SER A 106 -0.93 5.66 12.34
CA SER A 106 -0.31 4.71 13.24
C SER A 106 -0.62 3.26 12.83
N ALA A 107 0.14 2.29 13.34
CA ALA A 107 -0.18 0.89 13.14
C ALA A 107 -1.56 0.52 13.70
N ARG A 108 -2.00 1.19 14.76
CA ARG A 108 -3.35 1.02 15.35
C ARG A 108 -4.44 1.49 14.38
N ASP A 109 -4.27 2.67 13.78
CA ASP A 109 -5.24 3.18 12.79
C ASP A 109 -5.32 2.24 11.59
N MET A 110 -4.18 1.81 11.07
CA MET A 110 -4.13 0.88 9.94
C MET A 110 -4.69 -0.50 10.27
N ALA A 111 -4.63 -0.94 11.53
CA ALA A 111 -5.31 -2.17 11.96
C ALA A 111 -6.84 -2.02 11.89
N GLN A 112 -7.40 -0.86 12.25
CA GLN A 112 -8.84 -0.59 12.07
C GLN A 112 -9.23 -0.62 10.59
N TRP A 113 -8.39 -0.06 9.72
CA TRP A 113 -8.57 -0.16 8.27
C TRP A 113 -8.62 -1.62 7.79
N LEU A 114 -7.66 -2.48 8.22
CA LEU A 114 -7.67 -3.89 7.84
C LEU A 114 -8.88 -4.65 8.40
N ILE A 115 -9.31 -4.37 9.62
CA ILE A 115 -10.53 -4.95 10.21
C ILE A 115 -11.74 -4.62 9.33
N ALA A 116 -11.86 -3.38 8.86
CA ALA A 116 -12.91 -2.96 7.95
C ALA A 116 -12.80 -3.66 6.58
N GLN A 117 -11.58 -3.77 6.02
CA GLN A 117 -11.33 -4.47 4.76
C GLN A 117 -11.62 -5.97 4.83
N MET A 118 -11.60 -6.58 6.00
CA MET A 118 -12.04 -7.96 6.24
C MET A 118 -13.55 -8.10 6.52
N GLY A 119 -14.34 -7.03 6.31
CA GLY A 119 -15.80 -7.07 6.40
C GLY A 119 -16.39 -6.85 7.80
N HIS A 120 -15.58 -6.49 8.80
CA HIS A 120 -16.06 -6.29 10.18
C HIS A 120 -16.67 -4.91 10.46
N ARG A 121 -16.76 -4.05 9.43
CA ARG A 121 -17.38 -2.73 9.51
C ARG A 121 -18.26 -2.46 8.26
N PRO A 122 -19.35 -3.25 8.11
CA PRO A 122 -20.24 -3.13 6.96
C PRO A 122 -20.98 -1.77 6.91
N ASP A 123 -21.05 -1.06 8.03
CA ASP A 123 -21.57 0.31 8.13
C ASP A 123 -20.67 1.34 7.41
N VAL A 124 -19.38 1.04 7.23
CA VAL A 124 -18.41 1.93 6.55
C VAL A 124 -17.99 1.36 5.19
N LEU A 125 -17.72 0.06 5.12
CA LEU A 125 -17.35 -0.67 3.91
C LEU A 125 -18.34 -1.81 3.68
N PRO A 126 -19.43 -1.57 2.93
CA PRO A 126 -20.42 -2.58 2.61
C PRO A 126 -19.80 -3.79 1.88
N PRO A 127 -20.36 -5.01 2.05
CA PRO A 127 -19.82 -6.22 1.44
C PRO A 127 -19.69 -6.14 -0.09
N GLU A 128 -20.64 -5.52 -0.76
CA GLU A 128 -20.63 -5.32 -2.21
C GLU A 128 -19.46 -4.42 -2.66
N LEU A 129 -19.14 -3.37 -1.88
CA LEU A 129 -17.99 -2.52 -2.14
C LEU A 129 -16.67 -3.28 -1.95
N LEU A 130 -16.57 -4.09 -0.88
CA LEU A 130 -15.38 -4.91 -0.64
C LEU A 130 -15.19 -5.93 -1.75
N ALA A 131 -16.25 -6.58 -2.21
CA ALA A 131 -16.20 -7.50 -3.33
C ALA A 131 -15.68 -6.83 -4.61
N GLU A 132 -16.11 -5.60 -4.90
CA GLU A 132 -15.67 -4.82 -6.06
C GLU A 132 -14.18 -4.41 -5.95
N VAL A 133 -13.78 -3.81 -4.82
CA VAL A 133 -12.42 -3.27 -4.69
C VAL A 133 -11.34 -4.35 -4.53
N GLN A 134 -11.71 -5.55 -4.11
CA GLN A 134 -10.81 -6.68 -3.94
C GLN A 134 -10.89 -7.68 -5.10
N ALA A 135 -11.79 -7.50 -6.08
CA ALA A 135 -11.88 -8.36 -7.24
C ALA A 135 -10.61 -8.27 -8.11
N PRO A 136 -9.98 -9.39 -8.48
CA PRO A 136 -8.88 -9.40 -9.44
C PRO A 136 -9.30 -8.78 -10.77
N GLN A 137 -8.62 -7.69 -11.21
CA GLN A 137 -8.94 -6.98 -12.44
C GLN A 137 -7.96 -7.31 -13.57
N VAL A 138 -6.66 -7.26 -13.29
CA VAL A 138 -5.61 -7.43 -14.28
C VAL A 138 -4.53 -8.38 -13.75
N GLU A 139 -4.12 -9.35 -14.55
CA GLU A 139 -3.01 -10.23 -14.20
C GLU A 139 -1.67 -9.47 -14.16
N THR A 140 -0.86 -9.83 -13.18
CA THR A 140 0.50 -9.28 -13.00
C THR A 140 1.54 -10.41 -12.96
N PRO A 141 1.74 -11.14 -14.08
CA PRO A 141 2.56 -12.36 -14.10
C PRO A 141 4.04 -12.12 -13.76
N GLY A 142 4.51 -10.89 -13.88
CA GLY A 142 5.86 -10.50 -13.44
C GLY A 142 6.11 -10.69 -11.95
N GLU A 143 5.07 -10.62 -11.13
CA GLU A 143 5.15 -10.80 -9.69
C GLU A 143 5.47 -12.23 -9.26
N ILE A 144 5.02 -13.23 -10.04
CA ILE A 144 5.26 -14.65 -9.77
C ILE A 144 6.71 -15.03 -10.11
N ARG A 145 7.35 -14.34 -11.04
CA ARG A 145 8.73 -14.59 -11.49
C ARG A 145 9.77 -14.04 -10.52
N GLY A 146 9.34 -13.41 -9.44
CA GLY A 146 10.21 -12.83 -8.42
C GLY A 146 11.01 -13.91 -7.66
N SER A 147 12.10 -13.49 -7.01
CA SER A 147 12.84 -14.31 -6.06
C SER A 147 12.19 -14.25 -4.66
N GLY A 148 12.63 -15.15 -3.79
CA GLY A 148 12.15 -15.21 -2.41
C GLY A 148 10.71 -15.72 -2.31
N TRP A 149 9.94 -15.17 -1.37
CA TRP A 149 8.61 -15.66 -1.05
C TRP A 149 7.63 -15.62 -2.24
N ARG A 150 7.77 -14.64 -3.13
CA ARG A 150 6.90 -14.54 -4.31
C ARG A 150 7.07 -15.74 -5.23
N GLY A 151 8.29 -16.06 -5.61
CA GLY A 151 8.57 -17.23 -6.46
C GLY A 151 8.23 -18.57 -5.81
N GLU A 152 8.20 -18.63 -4.47
CA GLU A 152 7.96 -19.88 -3.76
C GLU A 152 6.50 -20.09 -3.32
N ARG A 153 5.77 -19.00 -3.07
CA ARG A 153 4.41 -19.05 -2.50
C ARG A 153 3.32 -18.67 -3.50
N LEU A 154 3.63 -17.86 -4.51
CA LEU A 154 2.59 -17.37 -5.43
C LEU A 154 2.34 -18.37 -6.57
N ARG A 155 1.05 -18.62 -6.82
CA ARG A 155 0.55 -19.38 -7.97
C ARG A 155 -0.06 -18.46 -9.03
N ALA A 156 -0.70 -17.36 -8.58
CA ALA A 156 -1.25 -16.32 -9.42
C ALA A 156 -1.09 -14.96 -8.78
N ALA A 157 -1.05 -13.90 -9.57
CA ALA A 157 -0.95 -12.54 -9.10
C ALA A 157 -1.78 -11.60 -9.98
N HIS A 158 -2.58 -10.74 -9.33
CA HIS A 158 -3.45 -9.78 -9.96
C HIS A 158 -3.34 -8.42 -9.27
N TYR A 159 -3.75 -7.38 -9.96
CA TYR A 159 -4.03 -6.08 -9.38
C TYR A 159 -5.55 -5.82 -9.43
N ALA A 160 -6.07 -5.25 -8.34
CA ALA A 160 -7.47 -4.88 -8.17
C ALA A 160 -7.60 -3.34 -8.06
N LEU A 161 -8.65 -2.82 -7.45
CA LEU A 161 -8.81 -1.38 -7.25
C LEU A 161 -8.03 -0.91 -6.01
N GLY A 162 -6.71 -0.69 -6.20
CA GLY A 162 -5.80 -0.27 -5.13
C GLY A 162 -5.22 -1.41 -4.30
N TRP A 163 -5.53 -2.65 -4.60
CA TRP A 163 -5.01 -3.83 -3.93
C TRP A 163 -4.29 -4.77 -4.89
N ARG A 164 -3.27 -5.47 -4.39
CA ARG A 164 -2.69 -6.65 -5.01
C ARG A 164 -3.41 -7.86 -4.45
N VAL A 165 -3.91 -8.73 -5.34
CA VAL A 165 -4.66 -9.94 -4.97
C VAL A 165 -3.93 -11.15 -5.53
N TYR A 166 -3.38 -11.95 -4.65
CA TYR A 166 -2.50 -13.06 -5.00
C TYR A 166 -3.07 -14.40 -4.53
N ASP A 167 -2.86 -15.44 -5.31
CA ASP A 167 -2.94 -16.81 -4.84
C ASP A 167 -1.63 -17.12 -4.08
N TYR A 168 -1.69 -17.10 -2.77
CA TYR A 168 -0.60 -17.41 -1.85
C TYR A 168 -0.76 -18.86 -1.36
N ALA A 169 -0.12 -19.80 -2.04
CA ALA A 169 -0.18 -21.22 -1.70
C ALA A 169 -1.61 -21.78 -1.64
N GLY A 170 -2.53 -21.30 -2.46
CA GLY A 170 -3.93 -21.70 -2.49
C GLY A 170 -4.87 -20.85 -1.63
N HIS A 171 -4.38 -19.75 -1.07
CA HIS A 171 -5.16 -18.81 -0.27
C HIS A 171 -5.15 -17.41 -0.90
N THR A 172 -6.25 -16.68 -0.75
CA THR A 172 -6.33 -15.31 -1.24
C THR A 172 -5.57 -14.36 -0.31
N LEU A 173 -4.45 -13.83 -0.76
CA LEU A 173 -3.71 -12.77 -0.07
C LEU A 173 -4.05 -11.43 -0.74
N VAL A 174 -4.68 -10.55 0.01
CA VAL A 174 -4.92 -9.15 -0.38
C VAL A 174 -3.91 -8.26 0.34
N PHE A 175 -3.11 -7.49 -0.39
CA PHE A 175 -2.12 -6.62 0.26
C PHE A 175 -1.73 -5.43 -0.61
N HIS A 176 -1.16 -4.42 0.01
CA HIS A 176 -0.45 -3.35 -0.68
C HIS A 176 0.73 -2.87 0.14
N GLY A 177 1.77 -2.44 -0.56
CA GLY A 177 2.95 -1.85 0.04
C GLY A 177 3.07 -0.36 -0.28
N GLY A 178 3.66 0.40 0.62
CA GLY A 178 3.96 1.81 0.43
C GLY A 178 5.45 2.10 0.55
N ALA A 179 5.94 3.01 -0.28
CA ALA A 179 7.33 3.42 -0.27
C ALA A 179 7.44 4.91 -0.65
N VAL A 180 7.91 5.70 0.28
CA VAL A 180 8.34 7.08 0.05
C VAL A 180 9.73 7.24 0.65
N GLN A 181 10.38 8.38 0.43
CA GLN A 181 11.73 8.58 0.96
C GLN A 181 11.75 8.43 2.49
N GLY A 182 12.55 7.48 2.96
CA GLY A 182 12.75 7.21 4.38
C GLY A 182 11.62 6.51 5.11
N TYR A 183 10.50 6.19 4.44
CA TYR A 183 9.41 5.40 5.00
C TYR A 183 9.03 4.24 4.11
N ARG A 184 8.54 3.19 4.74
CA ARG A 184 7.90 2.04 4.09
C ARG A 184 6.68 1.63 4.89
N ALA A 185 5.72 1.06 4.22
CA ALA A 185 4.49 0.55 4.81
C ALA A 185 4.08 -0.75 4.11
N LEU A 186 3.40 -1.59 4.84
CA LEU A 186 2.81 -2.82 4.35
C LEU A 186 1.49 -3.05 5.10
N ALA A 187 0.43 -3.31 4.37
CA ALA A 187 -0.84 -3.78 4.88
C ALA A 187 -1.27 -5.00 4.07
N GLY A 188 -1.61 -6.11 4.72
CA GLY A 188 -2.02 -7.32 4.02
C GLY A 188 -2.85 -8.23 4.91
N PHE A 189 -3.75 -9.01 4.29
CA PHE A 189 -4.66 -9.89 5.00
C PHE A 189 -5.10 -11.08 4.12
N VAL A 190 -5.55 -12.14 4.80
CA VAL A 190 -6.18 -13.32 4.20
C VAL A 190 -7.62 -13.34 4.69
N PRO A 191 -8.60 -12.92 3.85
CA PRO A 191 -9.99 -12.74 4.28
C PRO A 191 -10.61 -13.99 4.89
N GLU A 192 -10.43 -15.16 4.26
CA GLU A 192 -11.00 -16.43 4.70
C GLU A 192 -10.43 -16.94 6.03
N ARG A 193 -9.34 -16.35 6.51
CA ARG A 193 -8.73 -16.69 7.81
C ARG A 193 -8.93 -15.61 8.86
N GLY A 194 -9.47 -14.47 8.49
CA GLY A 194 -9.63 -13.32 9.39
C GLY A 194 -8.29 -12.82 9.97
N VAL A 195 -7.19 -13.00 9.25
CA VAL A 195 -5.84 -12.62 9.70
C VAL A 195 -5.28 -11.54 8.81
N GLY A 196 -4.78 -10.47 9.43
CA GLY A 196 -4.11 -9.38 8.75
C GLY A 196 -2.84 -8.92 9.47
N ILE A 197 -2.00 -8.20 8.77
CA ILE A 197 -0.78 -7.59 9.29
C ILE A 197 -0.61 -6.18 8.74
N VAL A 198 -0.23 -5.27 9.61
CA VAL A 198 0.29 -3.94 9.25
C VAL A 198 1.72 -3.83 9.75
N VAL A 199 2.62 -3.40 8.89
CA VAL A 199 4.00 -3.08 9.26
C VAL A 199 4.31 -1.68 8.74
N LEU A 200 4.67 -0.79 9.65
CA LEU A 200 5.11 0.57 9.34
C LEU A 200 6.54 0.74 9.84
N TRP A 201 7.43 1.23 8.98
CA TRP A 201 8.80 1.50 9.43
C TRP A 201 9.39 2.74 8.77
N ASN A 202 10.23 3.41 9.52
CA ASN A 202 10.78 4.71 9.19
C ASN A 202 12.21 4.62 8.63
N SER A 203 12.43 3.67 7.75
CA SER A 203 13.69 3.53 7.00
C SER A 203 13.46 2.89 5.64
N GLU A 204 14.45 2.97 4.76
CA GLU A 204 14.42 2.32 3.43
C GLU A 204 14.90 0.86 3.46
N SER A 205 15.01 0.25 4.66
CA SER A 205 15.34 -1.17 4.79
C SER A 205 14.34 -2.05 4.05
N THR A 206 14.82 -3.08 3.39
CA THR A 206 13.98 -4.09 2.71
C THR A 206 13.64 -5.28 3.61
N VAL A 207 14.31 -5.44 4.74
CA VAL A 207 14.13 -6.59 5.64
C VAL A 207 12.69 -6.72 6.16
N PRO A 208 11.98 -5.65 6.60
CA PRO A 208 10.64 -5.79 7.13
C PRO A 208 9.59 -6.29 6.12
N TRP A 209 9.86 -6.25 4.80
CA TRP A 209 8.98 -6.88 3.81
C TRP A 209 8.79 -8.38 4.03
N GLY A 210 9.77 -9.04 4.62
CA GLY A 210 9.70 -10.46 4.98
C GLY A 210 8.69 -10.78 6.08
N LEU A 211 8.23 -9.78 6.85
CA LEU A 211 7.22 -10.00 7.89
C LEU A 211 5.86 -10.42 7.31
N LEU A 212 5.52 -10.01 6.09
CA LEU A 212 4.29 -10.47 5.44
C LEU A 212 4.28 -12.01 5.28
N PRO A 213 5.23 -12.62 4.53
CA PRO A 213 5.22 -14.07 4.36
C PRO A 213 5.48 -14.83 5.66
N VAL A 214 6.26 -14.30 6.62
CA VAL A 214 6.41 -14.91 7.95
C VAL A 214 5.06 -15.03 8.65
N THR A 215 4.26 -13.96 8.64
CA THR A 215 2.95 -13.95 9.28
C THR A 215 1.97 -14.85 8.55
N MET A 216 1.93 -14.77 7.21
CA MET A 216 1.00 -15.58 6.40
C MET A 216 1.34 -17.06 6.47
N ASP A 217 2.60 -17.47 6.37
CA ASP A 217 3.01 -18.86 6.54
C ASP A 217 2.56 -19.41 7.89
N ARG A 218 2.73 -18.63 8.96
CA ARG A 218 2.29 -19.02 10.30
C ARG A 218 0.76 -19.16 10.41
N ALA A 219 0.03 -18.18 9.89
CA ALA A 219 -1.43 -18.16 9.93
C ALA A 219 -2.07 -19.30 9.12
N LEU A 220 -1.41 -19.69 8.04
CA LEU A 220 -1.87 -20.71 7.11
C LEU A 220 -1.30 -22.11 7.40
N GLY A 221 -0.46 -22.27 8.43
CA GLY A 221 0.17 -23.54 8.77
C GLY A 221 1.19 -24.03 7.74
N LEU A 222 1.76 -23.13 6.96
CA LEU A 222 2.76 -23.47 5.94
C LEU A 222 4.15 -23.72 6.56
N PRO A 223 5.03 -24.44 5.87
CA PRO A 223 6.38 -24.67 6.34
C PRO A 223 7.13 -23.37 6.60
N ARG A 224 7.76 -23.25 7.77
CA ARG A 224 8.52 -22.08 8.17
C ARG A 224 9.74 -21.90 7.27
N LYS A 225 9.97 -20.65 6.85
CA LYS A 225 11.18 -20.21 6.15
C LYS A 225 11.67 -18.89 6.73
N ASP A 226 12.96 -18.66 6.63
CA ASP A 226 13.56 -17.38 7.01
C ASP A 226 13.39 -16.35 5.87
N TRP A 227 12.26 -15.65 5.88
CA TRP A 227 11.98 -14.60 4.92
C TRP A 227 12.60 -13.25 5.29
N LEU A 228 13.22 -13.15 6.48
CA LEU A 228 13.88 -11.94 6.97
C LEU A 228 15.37 -11.93 6.63
N ALA A 229 15.92 -13.05 6.21
CA ALA A 229 17.31 -13.11 5.76
C ALA A 229 17.53 -12.14 4.58
N PRO A 230 18.60 -11.36 4.59
CA PRO A 230 18.95 -10.55 3.44
C PRO A 230 19.09 -11.43 2.20
N PRO A 231 18.67 -10.96 1.01
CA PRO A 231 18.84 -11.73 -0.21
C PRO A 231 20.34 -12.09 -0.38
N ALA A 232 20.60 -13.33 -0.75
CA ALA A 232 21.96 -13.76 -1.03
C ALA A 232 22.61 -12.80 -2.05
N PRO A 233 23.87 -12.40 -1.85
CA PRO A 233 24.54 -11.50 -2.77
C PRO A 233 24.44 -12.07 -4.20
N ALA A 234 23.99 -11.25 -5.14
CA ALA A 234 23.89 -11.65 -6.54
C ALA A 234 25.24 -12.21 -6.99
N ARG A 235 25.27 -13.47 -7.42
CA ARG A 235 26.48 -14.06 -8.01
C ARG A 235 26.88 -13.15 -9.17
N ARG A 236 28.01 -12.46 -9.03
CA ARG A 236 28.60 -11.72 -10.17
C ARG A 236 28.80 -12.75 -11.28
N ARG A 237 28.02 -12.61 -12.36
CA ARG A 237 28.32 -13.35 -13.59
C ARG A 237 29.70 -12.88 -14.02
N ARG A 238 30.67 -13.83 -14.00
CA ARG A 238 31.98 -13.66 -14.61
C ARG A 238 31.85 -13.70 -16.12
#